data_17ae569209325a04616b6a4d04f3a605
#
_entry.id   17ae569209325a04616b6a4d04f3a605
#
_cell.length_a   1.000
_cell.length_b   1.000
_cell.length_c   1.000
_cell.angle_alpha   90.00
_cell.angle_beta   90.00
_cell.angle_gamma   90.00
#
_symmetry.space_group_name_H-M   'P 1'
#
loop_
_entity.id
_entity.type
_entity.pdbx_description
1 polymer ?
#
loop_
_entity_poly.entity_id
_entity_poly.type
_entity_poly.pdbx_seq_one_letter_code
_entity_poly.pdbx_strand_id
1 'polypeptide(L)'
;MNTQLSGRFGEAAAAEYLRKKGWRVVGMNYRTRLGEIDVIAEKGRYLAFVEVKLRKNAGHGLAREFVTPRKRQRLILAAQSYLQTHPTQLQPRFDVVEVYAPQGAGGKVTVNHVENAFEAG
;
A
#
# COMPACT_ATOMS: atom_id res chain seq x y z
N MET A 1 1.25 -1.18 -28.89
CA MET A 1 1.81 -0.77 -27.59
C MET A 1 0.83 -1.12 -26.50
N ASN A 2 1.32 -1.73 -25.45
CA ASN A 2 0.47 -2.10 -24.33
C ASN A 2 0.18 -0.87 -23.45
N THR A 3 -1.11 -0.52 -23.33
CA THR A 3 -1.54 0.61 -22.51
C THR A 3 -2.06 0.18 -21.14
N GLN A 4 -1.99 -1.12 -20.83
CA GLN A 4 -2.46 -1.59 -19.54
C GLN A 4 -1.53 -1.13 -18.43
N LEU A 5 -2.15 -0.72 -17.32
CA LEU A 5 -1.41 -0.39 -16.12
C LEU A 5 -1.03 -1.68 -15.40
N SER A 6 0.19 -1.75 -14.92
CA SER A 6 0.68 -2.88 -14.15
C SER A 6 0.64 -2.54 -12.66
N GLY A 7 0.71 -3.60 -11.83
CA GLY A 7 0.87 -3.41 -10.39
C GLY A 7 2.11 -2.60 -10.04
N ARG A 8 3.18 -2.77 -10.82
CA ARG A 8 4.41 -1.99 -10.61
C ARG A 8 4.19 -0.49 -10.79
N PHE A 9 3.36 -0.10 -11.76
CA PHE A 9 3.03 1.31 -11.96
C PHE A 9 2.35 1.87 -10.71
N GLY A 10 1.34 1.16 -10.19
CA GLY A 10 0.61 1.60 -9.01
C GLY A 10 1.52 1.70 -7.79
N GLU A 11 2.37 0.70 -7.58
CA GLU A 11 3.28 0.67 -6.44
C GLU A 11 4.32 1.78 -6.53
N ALA A 12 4.86 2.05 -7.73
CA ALA A 12 5.82 3.14 -7.92
C ALA A 12 5.17 4.49 -7.65
N ALA A 13 3.95 4.70 -8.13
CA ALA A 13 3.21 5.94 -7.90
C ALA A 13 2.91 6.13 -6.41
N ALA A 14 2.52 5.06 -5.72
CA ALA A 14 2.26 5.11 -4.28
C ALA A 14 3.53 5.44 -3.51
N ALA A 15 4.64 4.80 -3.85
CA ALA A 15 5.93 5.06 -3.17
C ALA A 15 6.38 6.50 -3.37
N GLU A 16 6.25 7.03 -4.58
CA GLU A 16 6.60 8.41 -4.86
C GLU A 16 5.74 9.39 -4.07
N TYR A 17 4.42 9.13 -4.03
CA TYR A 17 3.50 9.93 -3.24
C TYR A 17 3.91 9.96 -1.76
N LEU A 18 4.19 8.77 -1.21
CA LEU A 18 4.58 8.66 0.20
C LEU A 18 5.87 9.43 0.49
N ARG A 19 6.87 9.30 -0.39
CA ARG A 19 8.12 10.04 -0.22
C ARG A 19 7.90 11.56 -0.23
N LYS A 20 7.05 12.05 -1.11
CA LYS A 20 6.72 13.47 -1.17
C LYS A 20 6.01 13.96 0.09
N LYS A 21 5.30 13.06 0.78
CA LYS A 21 4.63 13.37 2.05
C LYS A 21 5.51 13.16 3.27
N GLY A 22 6.78 12.85 3.06
CA GLY A 22 7.74 12.72 4.14
C GLY A 22 7.93 11.31 4.67
N TRP A 23 7.35 10.31 4.03
CA TRP A 23 7.55 8.91 4.40
C TRP A 23 8.87 8.40 3.84
N ARG A 24 9.55 7.60 4.61
CA ARG A 24 10.73 6.87 4.14
C ARG A 24 10.29 5.47 3.73
N VAL A 25 10.40 5.15 2.45
CA VAL A 25 10.05 3.82 1.94
C VAL A 25 11.20 2.88 2.25
N VAL A 26 10.95 1.87 3.09
CA VAL A 26 11.98 0.93 3.54
C VAL A 26 11.84 -0.44 2.90
N GLY A 27 10.74 -0.70 2.21
CA GLY A 27 10.56 -1.96 1.49
C GLY A 27 9.45 -1.87 0.47
N MET A 28 9.58 -2.70 -0.56
CA MET A 28 8.55 -2.84 -1.59
C MET A 28 8.43 -4.30 -1.98
N ASN A 29 7.20 -4.73 -2.22
CA ASN A 29 6.92 -6.11 -2.66
C ASN A 29 7.52 -7.15 -1.72
N TYR A 30 7.29 -6.96 -0.44
CA TYR A 30 7.72 -7.92 0.56
C TYR A 30 6.79 -9.13 0.51
N ARG A 31 7.33 -10.28 0.15
CA ARG A 31 6.53 -11.50 -0.07
C ARG A 31 6.93 -12.61 0.88
N THR A 32 5.92 -13.31 1.39
CA THR A 32 6.09 -14.50 2.21
C THR A 32 5.15 -15.58 1.69
N ARG A 33 5.29 -16.78 2.23
CA ARG A 33 4.35 -17.87 1.91
C ARG A 33 2.92 -17.54 2.30
N LEU A 34 2.74 -16.71 3.32
CA LEU A 34 1.42 -16.44 3.90
C LEU A 34 0.78 -15.17 3.38
N GLY A 35 1.54 -14.28 2.75
CA GLY A 35 1.01 -13.02 2.24
C GLY A 35 2.08 -12.10 1.72
N GLU A 36 1.66 -10.90 1.30
CA GLU A 36 2.58 -9.92 0.75
C GLU A 36 2.18 -8.51 1.14
N ILE A 37 3.15 -7.59 1.11
CA ILE A 37 2.96 -6.18 1.40
C ILE A 37 3.52 -5.38 0.24
N ASP A 38 2.71 -4.50 -0.33
CA ASP A 38 3.13 -3.74 -1.51
C ASP A 38 4.20 -2.71 -1.18
N VAL A 39 4.01 -1.93 -0.10
CA VAL A 39 4.97 -0.90 0.31
C VAL A 39 5.07 -0.91 1.83
N ILE A 40 6.29 -0.76 2.34
CA ILE A 40 6.55 -0.60 3.77
C ILE A 40 7.24 0.75 3.94
N ALA A 41 6.71 1.61 4.81
CA ALA A 41 7.20 2.96 4.95
C ALA A 41 7.16 3.43 6.41
N GLU A 42 8.07 4.34 6.75
CA GLU A 42 8.21 4.89 8.10
C GLU A 42 8.02 6.40 8.08
N LYS A 43 7.30 6.92 9.06
CA LYS A 43 7.19 8.37 9.27
C LYS A 43 6.84 8.63 10.73
N GLY A 44 7.63 9.48 11.39
CA GLY A 44 7.42 9.77 12.80
C GLY A 44 7.49 8.50 13.63
N ARG A 45 6.45 8.23 14.40
CA ARG A 45 6.38 7.04 15.25
C ARG A 45 5.79 5.82 14.56
N TYR A 46 5.42 5.94 13.29
CA TYR A 46 4.65 4.89 12.61
C TYR A 46 5.46 4.11 11.60
N LEU A 47 5.18 2.82 11.53
CA LEU A 47 5.61 1.92 10.47
C LEU A 47 4.35 1.46 9.74
N ALA A 48 4.15 1.92 8.50
CA ALA A 48 2.96 1.59 7.73
C ALA A 48 3.22 0.42 6.79
N PHE A 49 2.33 -0.56 6.86
CA PHE A 49 2.25 -1.66 5.90
C PHE A 49 1.12 -1.28 4.94
N VAL A 50 1.47 -1.04 3.68
CA VAL A 50 0.59 -0.37 2.73
C VAL A 50 0.13 -1.33 1.63
N GLU A 51 -1.18 -1.43 1.45
CA GLU A 51 -1.80 -2.10 0.30
C GLU A 51 -2.07 -1.04 -0.76
N VAL A 52 -1.62 -1.28 -1.98
CA VAL A 52 -1.82 -0.35 -3.09
C VAL A 52 -2.95 -0.86 -3.98
N LYS A 53 -3.90 0.02 -4.28
CA LYS A 53 -5.02 -0.25 -5.17
C LYS A 53 -4.95 0.65 -6.39
N LEU A 54 -4.79 0.06 -7.55
CA LEU A 54 -4.80 0.80 -8.81
C LEU A 54 -6.22 0.86 -9.34
N ARG A 55 -6.71 2.08 -9.61
CA ARG A 55 -8.07 2.32 -10.08
C ARG A 55 -8.05 3.11 -11.37
N LYS A 56 -8.99 2.80 -12.28
CA LYS A 56 -9.18 3.60 -13.47
C LYS A 56 -10.14 4.76 -13.23
N ASN A 57 -11.06 4.60 -12.27
CA ASN A 57 -11.98 5.67 -11.92
C ASN A 57 -12.35 5.59 -10.44
N ALA A 58 -12.95 6.66 -9.92
CA ALA A 58 -13.25 6.81 -8.52
C ALA A 58 -14.64 6.30 -8.12
N GLY A 59 -15.35 5.62 -9.01
CA GLY A 59 -16.76 5.30 -8.82
C GLY A 59 -17.08 4.05 -8.04
N HIS A 60 -16.15 3.48 -7.26
CA HIS A 60 -16.32 2.15 -6.69
C HIS A 60 -16.28 2.09 -5.17
N GLY A 61 -16.67 3.15 -4.48
CA GLY A 61 -16.72 3.16 -3.02
C GLY A 61 -15.40 3.51 -2.38
N LEU A 62 -15.28 3.21 -1.09
CA LEU A 62 -14.10 3.56 -0.30
C LEU A 62 -12.98 2.54 -0.49
N ALA A 63 -11.73 3.02 -0.46
CA ALA A 63 -10.55 2.17 -0.65
C ALA A 63 -10.53 0.98 0.29
N ARG A 64 -10.85 1.20 1.57
CA ARG A 64 -10.80 0.15 2.58
C ARG A 64 -11.83 -0.95 2.35
N GLU A 65 -12.90 -0.67 1.61
CA GLU A 65 -13.93 -1.66 1.31
C GLU A 65 -13.45 -2.71 0.31
N PHE A 66 -12.37 -2.41 -0.40
CA PHE A 66 -11.80 -3.34 -1.37
C PHE A 66 -10.69 -4.22 -0.80
N VAL A 67 -10.38 -4.04 0.49
CA VAL A 67 -9.44 -4.91 1.17
C VAL A 67 -10.26 -5.94 1.95
N THR A 68 -10.49 -7.09 1.31
CA THR A 68 -11.33 -8.16 1.87
C THR A 68 -10.72 -8.71 3.18
N PRO A 69 -11.53 -9.38 4.02
CA PRO A 69 -10.97 -10.03 5.23
C PRO A 69 -9.81 -10.97 4.93
N ARG A 70 -9.88 -11.69 3.82
CA ARG A 70 -8.80 -12.59 3.42
C ARG A 70 -7.52 -11.81 3.09
N LYS A 71 -7.64 -10.71 2.36
CA LYS A 71 -6.48 -9.86 2.03
C LYS A 71 -5.90 -9.21 3.27
N ARG A 72 -6.76 -8.75 4.19
CA ARG A 72 -6.29 -8.20 5.46
C ARG A 72 -5.50 -9.23 6.24
N GLN A 73 -6.00 -10.45 6.32
CA GLN A 73 -5.31 -11.52 7.04
C GLN A 73 -3.95 -11.81 6.43
N ARG A 74 -3.86 -11.86 5.11
CA ARG A 74 -2.60 -12.09 4.41
C ARG A 74 -1.61 -10.96 4.66
N LEU A 75 -2.11 -9.72 4.68
CA LEU A 75 -1.28 -8.55 4.98
C LEU A 75 -0.76 -8.59 6.41
N ILE A 76 -1.65 -8.93 7.36
CA ILE A 76 -1.28 -9.06 8.78
C ILE A 76 -0.21 -10.12 8.97
N LEU A 77 -0.36 -11.29 8.35
CA LEU A 77 0.61 -12.38 8.46
C LEU A 77 1.97 -11.97 7.89
N ALA A 78 1.98 -11.28 6.75
CA ALA A 78 3.22 -10.79 6.16
C ALA A 78 3.87 -9.73 7.06
N ALA A 79 3.08 -8.86 7.67
CA ALA A 79 3.58 -7.85 8.60
C ALA A 79 4.21 -8.49 9.83
N GLN A 80 3.59 -9.53 10.39
CA GLN A 80 4.15 -10.25 11.52
C GLN A 80 5.49 -10.87 11.16
N SER A 81 5.59 -11.46 9.97
CA SER A 81 6.85 -12.02 9.47
C SER A 81 7.92 -10.94 9.34
N TYR A 82 7.56 -9.78 8.79
CA TYR A 82 8.50 -8.66 8.66
C TYR A 82 9.03 -8.22 10.02
N LEU A 83 8.14 -8.06 11.00
CA LEU A 83 8.52 -7.57 12.32
C LEU A 83 9.40 -8.55 13.08
N GLN A 84 9.32 -9.85 12.79
CA GLN A 84 10.20 -10.84 13.40
C GLN A 84 11.65 -10.66 12.95
N THR A 85 11.86 -10.24 11.70
CA THR A 85 13.20 -10.07 11.16
C THR A 85 13.67 -8.62 11.14
N HIS A 86 12.76 -7.68 11.38
CA HIS A 86 13.06 -6.25 11.40
C HIS A 86 12.46 -5.62 12.67
N PRO A 87 13.02 -5.94 13.85
CA PRO A 87 12.50 -5.38 15.10
C PRO A 87 12.54 -3.86 15.08
N THR A 88 11.51 -3.21 15.62
CA THR A 88 11.40 -1.77 15.61
C THR A 88 10.62 -1.28 16.82
N GLN A 89 10.90 -0.03 17.22
CA GLN A 89 10.13 0.67 18.25
C GLN A 89 8.92 1.39 17.66
N LEU A 90 8.81 1.43 16.34
CA LEU A 90 7.73 2.14 15.66
C LEU A 90 6.41 1.42 15.84
N GLN A 91 5.32 2.20 15.82
CA GLN A 91 3.97 1.68 15.92
C GLN A 91 3.52 1.14 14.57
N PRO A 92 3.23 -0.17 14.45
CA PRO A 92 2.73 -0.72 13.19
C PRO A 92 1.34 -0.18 12.85
N ARG A 93 1.10 0.02 11.57
CA ARG A 93 -0.15 0.55 11.07
C ARG A 93 -0.42 -0.02 9.67
N PHE A 94 -1.70 -0.26 9.35
CA PHE A 94 -2.10 -0.76 8.04
C PHE A 94 -2.79 0.34 7.26
N ASP A 95 -2.21 0.73 6.13
CA ASP A 95 -2.72 1.80 5.29
C ASP A 95 -3.12 1.26 3.92
N VAL A 96 -4.01 1.96 3.25
CA VAL A 96 -4.36 1.69 1.86
C VAL A 96 -4.07 2.94 1.04
N VAL A 97 -3.38 2.77 -0.07
CA VAL A 97 -3.12 3.86 -1.02
C VAL A 97 -3.81 3.52 -2.33
N GLU A 98 -4.79 4.34 -2.72
CA GLU A 98 -5.44 4.22 -4.01
C GLU A 98 -4.74 5.12 -5.02
N VAL A 99 -4.41 4.55 -6.17
CA VAL A 99 -3.80 5.28 -7.28
C VAL A 99 -4.82 5.33 -8.42
N TYR A 100 -5.28 6.53 -8.76
CA TYR A 100 -6.26 6.74 -9.81
C TYR A 100 -5.57 7.19 -11.07
N ALA A 101 -5.71 6.41 -12.13
CA ALA A 101 -5.09 6.71 -13.42
C ALA A 101 -6.12 6.44 -14.53
N PRO A 102 -7.15 7.30 -14.66
CA PRO A 102 -8.25 7.05 -15.60
C PRO A 102 -7.81 7.03 -17.06
N GLN A 103 -6.72 7.70 -17.38
CA GLN A 103 -6.20 7.77 -18.75
C GLN A 103 -4.95 6.91 -18.93
N GLY A 104 -4.64 6.04 -17.97
CA GLY A 104 -3.48 5.18 -18.04
C GLY A 104 -2.21 5.85 -17.55
N ALA A 105 -1.06 5.20 -17.77
CA ALA A 105 0.23 5.62 -17.24
C ALA A 105 0.71 6.97 -17.76
N GLY A 106 0.28 7.36 -18.99
CA GLY A 106 0.69 8.64 -19.58
C GLY A 106 -0.20 9.81 -19.24
N GLY A 107 -1.28 9.59 -18.48
CA GLY A 107 -2.23 10.63 -18.13
C GLY A 107 -2.03 11.14 -16.71
N LYS A 108 -3.02 11.92 -16.27
CA LYS A 108 -3.02 12.45 -14.91
C LYS A 108 -3.21 11.32 -13.89
N VAL A 109 -2.42 11.35 -12.83
CA VAL A 109 -2.49 10.38 -11.75
C VAL A 109 -2.79 11.11 -10.45
N THR A 110 -3.79 10.63 -9.71
CA THR A 110 -4.11 11.15 -8.39
C THR A 110 -4.02 10.01 -7.38
N VAL A 111 -3.71 10.36 -6.14
CA VAL A 111 -3.50 9.37 -5.08
C VAL A 111 -4.36 9.73 -3.89
N ASN A 112 -5.03 8.72 -3.33
CA ASN A 112 -5.77 8.85 -2.09
C ASN A 112 -5.18 7.90 -1.06
N HIS A 113 -4.71 8.45 0.06
CA HIS A 113 -4.07 7.68 1.12
C HIS A 113 -5.05 7.52 2.30
N VAL A 114 -5.45 6.30 2.56
CA VAL A 114 -6.30 5.98 3.70
C VAL A 114 -5.40 5.48 4.83
N GLU A 115 -5.16 6.34 5.81
CA GLU A 115 -4.30 6.02 6.94
C GLU A 115 -5.06 5.17 7.94
N ASN A 116 -4.37 4.19 8.50
CA ASN A 116 -4.92 3.29 9.51
C ASN A 116 -6.27 2.70 9.06
N ALA A 117 -6.25 2.12 7.87
CA ALA A 117 -7.46 1.67 7.20
C ALA A 117 -8.16 0.50 7.91
N PHE A 118 -7.40 -0.32 8.64
CA PHE A 118 -7.93 -1.41 9.45
C PHE A 118 -6.92 -1.80 10.52
N GLU A 119 -7.36 -2.58 11.48
CA GLU A 119 -6.51 -3.04 12.58
C GLU A 119 -6.30 -4.55 12.52
N ALA A 120 -5.22 -5.01 13.17
CA ALA A 120 -4.85 -6.42 13.18
C ALA A 120 -5.70 -7.27 14.13
N GLY A 121 -6.38 -6.62 15.07
CA GLY A 121 -7.17 -7.29 16.09
C GLY A 121 -8.54 -7.77 15.66
#